data_aae6e0161321bdbeb9c45cc93082de7c
#
_entry.id   aae6e0161321bdbeb9c45cc93082de7c
#
_cell.length_a   1.000
_cell.length_b   1.000
_cell.length_c   1.000
_cell.angle_alpha   90.00
_cell.angle_beta   90.00
_cell.angle_gamma   90.00
#
_symmetry.space_group_name_H-M   'P 1'
#
loop_
_entity.id
_entity.type
_entity.pdbx_description
1 polymer ?
#
loop_
_entity_poly.entity_id
_entity_poly.type
_entity_poly.pdbx_seq_one_letter_code
_entity_poly.pdbx_strand_id
1 'polypeptide(L)'
;MSKTKIRVLALDLDGTLTNDEKIVTPRTRAALDAAAAQGVTIVLASGRPTAGITPLAKELGLDKKGGCILAYNGGKIVDCATGEALYQKQLAPEFVPQLCKFAAAQDVAILTYDDRGIVCERDGDEWARKECVTTKLEMYHVDDLASYVDYPICKMLITVDPARRDAVCEAGKAQFEGRIDLYPSSPFFIEAVPLGVAKDASLGALLDRMGLTRENLMACGDGLNDRSMIEFAGVGVAMQNAEDAVKQVACLLYTSDAAD
;
A
#
# COMPACT_ATOMS: atom_id res chain seq x y z
N MET A 1 9.57 -6.04 -34.66
CA MET A 1 8.84 -5.32 -33.61
C MET A 1 9.86 -4.81 -32.60
N SER A 2 9.97 -3.50 -32.42
CA SER A 2 10.84 -2.93 -31.38
C SER A 2 10.30 -3.40 -30.02
N LYS A 3 11.13 -4.06 -29.20
CA LYS A 3 10.74 -4.42 -27.83
C LYS A 3 10.52 -3.12 -27.07
N THR A 4 9.30 -2.91 -26.57
CA THR A 4 8.99 -1.75 -25.73
C THR A 4 9.91 -1.78 -24.50
N LYS A 5 10.62 -0.68 -24.27
CA LYS A 5 11.59 -0.61 -23.17
C LYS A 5 10.84 -0.38 -21.85
N ILE A 6 11.10 -1.21 -20.84
CA ILE A 6 10.61 -0.96 -19.49
C ILE A 6 11.25 0.33 -18.94
N ARG A 7 10.42 1.19 -18.39
CA ARG A 7 10.81 2.50 -17.83
C ARG A 7 10.38 2.64 -16.37
N VAL A 8 9.41 1.85 -15.92
CA VAL A 8 8.92 1.82 -14.54
C VAL A 8 8.90 0.36 -14.07
N LEU A 9 9.45 0.12 -12.89
CA LEU A 9 9.42 -1.15 -12.19
C LEU A 9 8.70 -0.95 -10.85
N ALA A 10 7.48 -1.47 -10.74
CA ALA A 10 6.70 -1.47 -9.51
C ALA A 10 6.89 -2.80 -8.78
N LEU A 11 7.20 -2.72 -7.50
CA LEU A 11 7.51 -3.88 -6.65
C LEU A 11 6.67 -3.80 -5.38
N ASP A 12 5.90 -4.85 -5.09
CA ASP A 12 5.39 -5.05 -3.75
C ASP A 12 6.55 -5.32 -2.78
N LEU A 13 6.30 -5.15 -1.49
CA LEU A 13 7.34 -5.26 -0.47
C LEU A 13 7.40 -6.65 0.15
N ASP A 14 6.33 -7.04 0.82
CA ASP A 14 6.29 -8.19 1.70
C ASP A 14 6.02 -9.48 0.91
N GLY A 15 7.01 -10.38 0.83
CA GLY A 15 6.91 -11.59 0.00
C GLY A 15 7.34 -11.39 -1.46
N THR A 16 7.70 -10.16 -1.85
CA THR A 16 8.17 -9.82 -3.20
C THR A 16 9.56 -9.21 -3.19
N LEU A 17 9.71 -7.98 -2.67
CA LEU A 17 11.02 -7.29 -2.63
C LEU A 17 11.86 -7.72 -1.43
N THR A 18 11.22 -7.97 -0.30
CA THR A 18 11.87 -8.37 0.95
C THR A 18 11.60 -9.84 1.27
N ASN A 19 12.59 -10.49 1.87
CA ASN A 19 12.47 -11.84 2.42
C ASN A 19 11.67 -11.85 3.74
N ASP A 20 11.55 -13.01 4.40
CA ASP A 20 10.83 -13.17 5.67
C ASP A 20 11.44 -12.34 6.80
N GLU A 21 12.74 -12.06 6.74
CA GLU A 21 13.44 -11.17 7.67
C GLU A 21 13.23 -9.68 7.36
N LYS A 22 12.42 -9.36 6.34
CA LYS A 22 12.15 -8.00 5.85
C LYS A 22 13.41 -7.27 5.35
N ILE A 23 14.31 -8.03 4.72
CA ILE A 23 15.58 -7.55 4.17
C ILE A 23 15.55 -7.68 2.64
N VAL A 24 16.08 -6.68 1.95
CA VAL A 24 16.38 -6.75 0.51
C VAL A 24 17.74 -7.43 0.32
N THR A 25 17.79 -8.56 -0.38
CA THR A 25 19.04 -9.30 -0.58
C THR A 25 20.06 -8.49 -1.37
N PRO A 26 21.38 -8.74 -1.20
CA PRO A 26 22.42 -8.05 -1.98
C PRO A 26 22.24 -8.20 -3.49
N ARG A 27 21.78 -9.38 -3.95
CA ARG A 27 21.52 -9.65 -5.37
C ARG A 27 20.36 -8.83 -5.90
N THR A 28 19.24 -8.77 -5.16
CA THR A 28 18.09 -7.94 -5.50
C THR A 28 18.48 -6.46 -5.55
N ARG A 29 19.23 -5.97 -4.54
CA ARG A 29 19.75 -4.60 -4.50
C ARG A 29 20.59 -4.28 -5.74
N ALA A 30 21.53 -5.13 -6.10
CA ALA A 30 22.37 -4.92 -7.28
C ALA A 30 21.55 -4.88 -8.58
N ALA A 31 20.49 -5.69 -8.71
CA ALA A 31 19.58 -5.67 -9.84
C ALA A 31 18.79 -4.35 -9.93
N LEU A 32 18.29 -3.83 -8.78
CA LEU A 32 17.61 -2.53 -8.73
C LEU A 32 18.55 -1.38 -9.10
N ASP A 33 19.78 -1.42 -8.61
CA ASP A 33 20.81 -0.41 -8.93
C ASP A 33 21.12 -0.42 -10.43
N ALA A 34 21.26 -1.59 -11.03
CA ALA A 34 21.48 -1.72 -12.47
C ALA A 34 20.28 -1.25 -13.30
N ALA A 35 19.04 -1.50 -12.86
CA ALA A 35 17.84 -1.00 -13.51
C ALA A 35 17.75 0.54 -13.41
N ALA A 36 17.97 1.11 -12.23
CA ALA A 36 17.99 2.55 -12.03
C ALA A 36 19.08 3.25 -12.87
N ALA A 37 20.27 2.67 -12.98
CA ALA A 37 21.35 3.18 -13.84
C ALA A 37 20.97 3.19 -15.34
N GLN A 38 20.02 2.38 -15.76
CA GLN A 38 19.46 2.38 -17.12
C GLN A 38 18.28 3.35 -17.30
N GLY A 39 17.95 4.14 -16.29
CA GLY A 39 16.87 5.10 -16.29
C GLY A 39 15.49 4.47 -16.06
N VAL A 40 15.42 3.33 -15.37
CA VAL A 40 14.17 2.73 -14.89
C VAL A 40 13.80 3.36 -13.54
N THR A 41 12.61 3.92 -13.44
CA THR A 41 12.05 4.42 -12.18
C THR A 41 11.57 3.25 -11.32
N ILE A 42 12.09 3.12 -10.11
CA ILE A 42 11.67 2.10 -9.14
C ILE A 42 10.51 2.64 -8.33
N VAL A 43 9.43 1.88 -8.22
CA VAL A 43 8.24 2.21 -7.41
C VAL A 43 8.07 1.14 -6.34
N LEU A 44 8.17 1.52 -5.08
CA LEU A 44 7.84 0.65 -3.95
C LEU A 44 6.33 0.72 -3.70
N ALA A 45 5.60 -0.38 -3.96
CA ALA A 45 4.14 -0.41 -3.95
C ALA A 45 3.62 -1.26 -2.79
N SER A 46 3.03 -0.64 -1.77
CA SER A 46 2.57 -1.35 -0.56
C SER A 46 1.26 -0.81 0.00
N GLY A 47 0.57 -1.63 0.81
CA GLY A 47 -0.56 -1.20 1.65
C GLY A 47 -0.14 -0.35 2.85
N ARG A 48 1.14 -0.30 3.18
CA ARG A 48 1.69 0.48 4.30
C ARG A 48 1.50 1.98 4.07
N PRO A 49 1.44 2.79 5.16
CA PRO A 49 1.52 4.25 5.05
C PRO A 49 2.88 4.69 4.52
N THR A 50 2.95 5.87 3.92
CA THR A 50 4.19 6.43 3.34
C THR A 50 5.36 6.40 4.33
N ALA A 51 5.11 6.79 5.60
CA ALA A 51 6.13 6.78 6.65
C ALA A 51 6.70 5.38 6.91
N GLY A 52 5.89 4.31 6.77
CA GLY A 52 6.33 2.91 6.94
C GLY A 52 7.16 2.37 5.77
N ILE A 53 7.17 3.05 4.61
CA ILE A 53 7.95 2.65 3.41
C ILE A 53 9.22 3.50 3.27
N THR A 54 9.16 4.76 3.70
CA THR A 54 10.25 5.74 3.55
C THR A 54 11.62 5.26 4.04
N PRO A 55 11.77 4.55 5.17
CA PRO A 55 13.07 4.04 5.60
C PRO A 55 13.70 3.11 4.57
N LEU A 56 12.92 2.20 3.98
CA LEU A 56 13.40 1.26 2.94
C LEU A 56 13.75 2.01 1.65
N ALA A 57 12.94 2.98 1.23
CA ALA A 57 13.22 3.80 0.06
C ALA A 57 14.56 4.55 0.20
N LYS A 58 14.84 5.11 1.38
CA LYS A 58 16.12 5.76 1.70
C LYS A 58 17.28 4.77 1.73
N GLU A 59 17.09 3.60 2.33
CA GLU A 59 18.08 2.52 2.35
C GLU A 59 18.49 2.09 0.94
N LEU A 60 17.54 2.02 0.01
CA LEU A 60 17.76 1.72 -1.40
C LEU A 60 18.31 2.93 -2.19
N GLY A 61 18.39 4.11 -1.58
CA GLY A 61 18.85 5.34 -2.21
C GLY A 61 17.91 5.88 -3.28
N LEU A 62 16.62 5.60 -3.20
CA LEU A 62 15.63 6.03 -4.19
C LEU A 62 15.42 7.54 -4.20
N ASP A 63 15.70 8.20 -3.08
CA ASP A 63 15.78 9.67 -2.96
C ASP A 63 16.81 10.31 -3.89
N LYS A 64 17.87 9.57 -4.23
CA LYS A 64 18.96 10.01 -5.12
C LYS A 64 18.86 9.47 -6.54
N LYS A 65 18.14 8.36 -6.71
CA LYS A 65 18.03 7.64 -7.99
C LYS A 65 16.75 7.95 -8.76
N GLY A 66 15.83 8.74 -8.19
CA GLY A 66 14.56 9.10 -8.83
C GLY A 66 13.52 7.98 -8.74
N GLY A 67 13.26 7.46 -7.54
CA GLY A 67 12.21 6.47 -7.27
C GLY A 67 10.96 7.08 -6.66
N CYS A 68 9.90 6.26 -6.55
CA CYS A 68 8.63 6.64 -5.96
C CYS A 68 8.17 5.64 -4.89
N ILE A 69 7.36 6.11 -3.95
CA ILE A 69 6.60 5.29 -3.02
C ILE A 69 5.14 5.33 -3.44
N LEU A 70 4.54 4.17 -3.69
CA LEU A 70 3.10 3.97 -3.81
C LEU A 70 2.61 3.35 -2.49
N ALA A 71 1.94 4.17 -1.69
CA ALA A 71 1.44 3.82 -0.37
C ALA A 71 -0.08 3.59 -0.36
N TYR A 72 -0.58 3.00 0.73
CA TYR A 72 -2.01 2.78 0.99
C TYR A 72 -2.71 2.00 -0.15
N ASN A 73 -2.05 0.96 -0.70
CA ASN A 73 -2.57 0.17 -1.84
C ASN A 73 -2.97 1.01 -3.06
N GLY A 74 -2.30 2.14 -3.31
CA GLY A 74 -2.61 3.06 -4.40
C GLY A 74 -3.33 4.33 -3.97
N GLY A 75 -3.48 4.58 -2.67
CA GLY A 75 -4.06 5.83 -2.16
C GLY A 75 -3.16 7.05 -2.37
N LYS A 76 -1.83 6.86 -2.42
CA LYS A 76 -0.87 7.96 -2.57
C LYS A 76 0.40 7.52 -3.29
N ILE A 77 0.90 8.34 -4.20
CA ILE A 77 2.25 8.21 -4.76
C ILE A 77 3.07 9.44 -4.38
N VAL A 78 4.26 9.20 -3.86
CA VAL A 78 5.21 10.24 -3.43
C VAL A 78 6.52 10.08 -4.18
N ASP A 79 7.07 11.17 -4.69
CA ASP A 79 8.44 11.24 -5.19
C ASP A 79 9.43 11.15 -4.03
N CYS A 80 10.36 10.21 -4.11
CA CYS A 80 11.31 9.96 -3.01
C CYS A 80 12.33 11.09 -2.81
N ALA A 81 12.65 11.86 -3.85
CA ALA A 81 13.64 12.91 -3.80
C ALA A 81 13.06 14.20 -3.22
N THR A 82 11.85 14.56 -3.58
CA THR A 82 11.23 15.83 -3.21
C THR A 82 10.24 15.70 -2.06
N GLY A 83 9.68 14.51 -1.82
CA GLY A 83 8.56 14.29 -0.92
C GLY A 83 7.21 14.78 -1.48
N GLU A 84 7.18 15.27 -2.73
CA GLU A 84 5.94 15.75 -3.38
C GLU A 84 4.97 14.58 -3.63
N ALA A 85 3.69 14.80 -3.34
CA ALA A 85 2.64 13.87 -3.73
C ALA A 85 2.35 14.00 -5.23
N LEU A 86 2.75 13.00 -6.01
CA LEU A 86 2.49 12.93 -7.45
C LEU A 86 1.07 12.50 -7.77
N TYR A 87 0.46 11.74 -6.88
CA TYR A 87 -0.93 11.28 -6.90
C TYR A 87 -1.43 11.11 -5.48
N GLN A 88 -2.69 11.47 -5.24
CA GLN A 88 -3.35 11.22 -3.96
C GLN A 88 -4.85 11.09 -4.16
N LYS A 89 -5.43 10.04 -3.59
CA LYS A 89 -6.88 9.85 -3.45
C LYS A 89 -7.23 9.93 -1.98
N GLN A 90 -7.98 10.98 -1.63
CA GLN A 90 -8.28 11.31 -0.24
C GLN A 90 -9.65 10.76 0.15
N LEU A 91 -9.76 10.28 1.37
CA LEU A 91 -11.05 10.03 2.00
C LEU A 91 -11.70 11.38 2.28
N ALA A 92 -12.96 11.56 1.83
CA ALA A 92 -13.65 12.83 2.05
C ALA A 92 -13.81 13.09 3.56
N PRO A 93 -13.57 14.33 4.05
CA PRO A 93 -13.49 14.64 5.48
C PRO A 93 -14.74 14.24 6.27
N GLU A 94 -15.92 14.31 5.66
CA GLU A 94 -17.18 13.91 6.29
C GLU A 94 -17.26 12.43 6.67
N PHE A 95 -16.41 11.56 6.11
CA PHE A 95 -16.38 10.14 6.48
C PHE A 95 -15.63 9.88 7.78
N VAL A 96 -14.72 10.75 8.18
CA VAL A 96 -13.94 10.56 9.42
C VAL A 96 -14.85 10.43 10.64
N PRO A 97 -15.73 11.41 10.95
CA PRO A 97 -16.64 11.28 12.09
C PRO A 97 -17.67 10.17 11.92
N GLN A 98 -18.08 9.85 10.69
CA GLN A 98 -19.01 8.75 10.44
C GLN A 98 -18.37 7.38 10.72
N LEU A 99 -17.11 7.19 10.34
CA LEU A 99 -16.34 5.98 10.59
C LEU A 99 -16.01 5.83 12.09
N CYS A 100 -15.64 6.90 12.78
CA CYS A 100 -15.43 6.89 14.24
C CYS A 100 -16.72 6.49 14.97
N LYS A 101 -17.87 7.06 14.58
CA LYS A 101 -19.18 6.68 15.13
C LYS A 101 -19.55 5.23 14.83
N PHE A 102 -19.27 4.74 13.64
CA PHE A 102 -19.46 3.34 13.28
C PHE A 102 -18.60 2.42 14.15
N ALA A 103 -17.31 2.71 14.28
CA ALA A 103 -16.39 1.92 15.10
C ALA A 103 -16.83 1.87 16.57
N ALA A 104 -17.25 3.01 17.13
CA ALA A 104 -17.80 3.07 18.49
C ALA A 104 -19.06 2.21 18.65
N ALA A 105 -19.99 2.25 17.68
CA ALA A 105 -21.22 1.44 17.71
C ALA A 105 -20.95 -0.07 17.58
N GLN A 106 -19.87 -0.45 16.90
CA GLN A 106 -19.42 -1.84 16.79
C GLN A 106 -18.52 -2.29 17.95
N ASP A 107 -18.19 -1.39 18.88
CA ASP A 107 -17.20 -1.62 19.93
C ASP A 107 -15.88 -2.19 19.41
N VAL A 108 -15.31 -1.48 18.45
CA VAL A 108 -13.99 -1.74 17.83
C VAL A 108 -13.13 -0.48 17.83
N ALA A 109 -11.81 -0.64 17.78
CA ALA A 109 -10.93 0.52 17.62
C ALA A 109 -10.81 0.91 16.14
N ILE A 110 -10.51 2.19 15.91
CA ILE A 110 -10.23 2.75 14.60
C ILE A 110 -9.04 3.70 14.71
N LEU A 111 -8.20 3.71 13.70
CA LEU A 111 -6.99 4.51 13.64
C LEU A 111 -6.76 5.10 12.25
N THR A 112 -5.91 6.09 12.18
CA THR A 112 -5.35 6.63 10.94
C THR A 112 -3.88 7.00 11.14
N TYR A 113 -3.30 7.76 10.22
CA TYR A 113 -1.88 8.09 10.21
C TYR A 113 -1.67 9.59 10.00
N ASP A 114 -0.70 10.15 10.71
CA ASP A 114 -0.15 11.48 10.45
C ASP A 114 1.37 11.39 10.17
N ASP A 115 2.05 12.54 10.12
CA ASP A 115 3.49 12.59 9.86
C ASP A 115 4.35 12.00 11.00
N ARG A 116 3.77 11.84 12.21
CA ARG A 116 4.46 11.25 13.37
C ARG A 116 4.29 9.74 13.42
N GLY A 117 3.16 9.20 12.95
CA GLY A 117 2.89 7.77 13.02
C GLY A 117 1.41 7.41 13.00
N ILE A 118 1.02 6.45 13.84
CA ILE A 118 -0.35 5.96 13.98
C ILE A 118 -1.07 6.81 15.01
N VAL A 119 -2.28 7.27 14.69
CA VAL A 119 -3.14 8.05 15.59
C VAL A 119 -4.39 7.26 15.94
N CYS A 120 -4.68 7.09 17.22
CA CYS A 120 -5.75 6.22 17.74
C CYS A 120 -6.32 6.79 19.06
N GLU A 121 -7.64 6.61 19.28
CA GLU A 121 -8.27 6.89 20.59
C GLU A 121 -8.07 5.75 21.60
N ARG A 122 -7.93 4.51 21.12
CA ARG A 122 -7.79 3.30 21.94
C ARG A 122 -6.38 2.73 21.83
N ASP A 123 -5.42 3.34 22.48
CA ASP A 123 -4.01 2.93 22.47
C ASP A 123 -3.75 1.57 23.13
N GLY A 124 -4.66 1.11 23.98
CA GLY A 124 -4.63 -0.20 24.65
C GLY A 124 -5.08 -1.38 23.80
N ASP A 125 -5.62 -1.15 22.61
CA ASP A 125 -6.13 -2.22 21.75
C ASP A 125 -5.00 -3.13 21.24
N GLU A 126 -5.12 -4.44 21.47
CA GLU A 126 -4.07 -5.40 21.10
C GLU A 126 -3.90 -5.52 19.57
N TRP A 127 -4.99 -5.35 18.82
CA TRP A 127 -4.98 -5.43 17.36
C TRP A 127 -4.37 -4.16 16.75
N ALA A 128 -4.64 -2.99 17.33
CA ALA A 128 -4.00 -1.75 16.92
C ALA A 128 -2.47 -1.81 17.10
N ARG A 129 -1.98 -2.45 18.16
CA ARG A 129 -0.54 -2.67 18.37
C ARG A 129 0.12 -3.51 17.27
N LYS A 130 -0.63 -4.40 16.62
CA LYS A 130 -0.09 -5.17 15.47
C LYS A 130 0.25 -4.28 14.28
N GLU A 131 -0.48 -3.17 14.09
CA GLU A 131 -0.14 -2.21 13.07
C GLU A 131 1.19 -1.51 13.35
N CYS A 132 1.52 -1.23 14.62
CA CYS A 132 2.84 -0.72 15.00
C CYS A 132 3.97 -1.67 14.59
N VAL A 133 3.77 -2.97 14.80
CA VAL A 133 4.75 -4.00 14.43
C VAL A 133 4.89 -4.09 12.90
N THR A 134 3.75 -4.09 12.20
CA THR A 134 3.71 -4.21 10.73
C THR A 134 4.37 -3.01 10.03
N THR A 135 4.07 -1.80 10.51
CA THR A 135 4.54 -0.55 9.88
C THR A 135 5.84 -0.04 10.45
N LYS A 136 6.23 -0.51 11.65
CA LYS A 136 7.33 -0.01 12.48
C LYS A 136 7.14 1.47 12.87
N LEU A 137 5.88 1.91 12.96
CA LEU A 137 5.51 3.25 13.40
C LEU A 137 5.11 3.26 14.87
N GLU A 138 5.34 4.39 15.54
CA GLU A 138 4.83 4.64 16.88
C GLU A 138 3.34 4.97 16.84
N MET A 139 2.64 4.69 17.95
CA MET A 139 1.24 5.01 18.13
C MET A 139 1.10 6.20 19.09
N TYR A 140 0.25 7.14 18.71
CA TYR A 140 -0.08 8.32 19.49
C TYR A 140 -1.55 8.31 19.88
N HIS A 141 -1.81 8.53 21.15
CA HIS A 141 -3.16 8.68 21.67
C HIS A 141 -3.72 10.07 21.39
N VAL A 142 -5.01 10.14 21.04
CA VAL A 142 -5.80 11.36 20.95
C VAL A 142 -7.15 11.13 21.61
N ASP A 143 -7.72 12.16 22.25
CA ASP A 143 -8.99 12.05 22.98
C ASP A 143 -10.20 11.92 22.04
N ASP A 144 -10.13 12.53 20.85
CA ASP A 144 -11.20 12.55 19.83
C ASP A 144 -10.56 12.53 18.44
N LEU A 145 -10.54 11.36 17.82
CA LEU A 145 -9.96 11.16 16.50
C LEU A 145 -10.72 11.94 15.41
N ALA A 146 -12.04 12.03 15.55
CA ALA A 146 -12.88 12.73 14.58
C ALA A 146 -12.59 14.23 14.53
N SER A 147 -12.33 14.84 15.70
CA SER A 147 -11.95 16.27 15.80
C SER A 147 -10.47 16.49 15.50
N TYR A 148 -9.63 15.50 15.76
CA TYR A 148 -8.18 15.59 15.54
C TYR A 148 -7.82 15.60 14.05
N VAL A 149 -8.53 14.83 13.21
CA VAL A 149 -8.21 14.66 11.79
C VAL A 149 -8.80 15.84 11.00
N ASP A 150 -8.03 16.92 10.91
CA ASP A 150 -8.33 18.12 10.11
C ASP A 150 -7.47 18.22 8.83
N TYR A 151 -6.78 17.13 8.48
CA TYR A 151 -5.87 17.01 7.34
C TYR A 151 -6.30 15.89 6.39
N PRO A 152 -5.81 15.93 5.12
CA PRO A 152 -6.13 14.90 4.13
C PRO A 152 -5.58 13.53 4.51
N ILE A 153 -6.44 12.51 4.58
CA ILE A 153 -6.07 11.12 4.81
C ILE A 153 -6.43 10.23 3.63
N CYS A 154 -5.67 9.15 3.44
CA CYS A 154 -5.92 8.17 2.37
C CYS A 154 -6.71 6.96 2.86
N LYS A 155 -6.66 6.68 4.16
CA LYS A 155 -7.36 5.53 4.75
C LYS A 155 -7.58 5.71 6.26
N MET A 156 -8.64 5.06 6.76
CA MET A 156 -8.76 4.67 8.17
C MET A 156 -8.68 3.15 8.28
N LEU A 157 -8.18 2.66 9.40
CA LEU A 157 -8.03 1.24 9.69
C LEU A 157 -8.84 0.87 10.92
N ILE A 158 -9.80 -0.01 10.77
CA ILE A 158 -10.56 -0.59 11.88
C ILE A 158 -9.82 -1.84 12.35
N THR A 159 -9.58 -1.93 13.65
CA THR A 159 -8.97 -3.09 14.28
C THR A 159 -10.03 -3.89 15.04
N VAL A 160 -10.05 -5.20 14.88
CA VAL A 160 -11.15 -6.04 15.34
C VAL A 160 -10.67 -7.46 15.65
N ASP A 161 -11.31 -8.10 16.63
CA ASP A 161 -11.13 -9.54 16.87
C ASP A 161 -11.41 -10.33 15.58
N PRO A 162 -10.52 -11.25 15.16
CA PRO A 162 -10.70 -12.06 13.95
C PRO A 162 -12.05 -12.77 13.86
N ALA A 163 -12.62 -13.21 14.99
CA ALA A 163 -13.93 -13.85 15.01
C ALA A 163 -15.09 -12.91 14.64
N ARG A 164 -14.91 -11.60 14.75
CA ARG A 164 -15.91 -10.57 14.46
C ARG A 164 -15.67 -9.85 13.13
N ARG A 165 -14.48 -10.01 12.55
CA ARG A 165 -14.03 -9.21 11.40
C ARG A 165 -15.04 -9.19 10.25
N ASP A 166 -15.49 -10.35 9.81
CA ASP A 166 -16.37 -10.45 8.64
C ASP A 166 -17.74 -9.80 8.91
N ALA A 167 -18.29 -9.98 10.12
CA ALA A 167 -19.56 -9.36 10.51
C ALA A 167 -19.44 -7.83 10.57
N VAL A 168 -18.37 -7.29 11.15
CA VAL A 168 -18.11 -5.84 11.23
C VAL A 168 -17.86 -5.27 9.81
N CYS A 169 -17.10 -5.99 8.97
CA CYS A 169 -16.85 -5.58 7.60
C CYS A 169 -18.15 -5.49 6.78
N GLU A 170 -19.01 -6.48 6.83
CA GLU A 170 -20.28 -6.48 6.10
C GLU A 170 -21.25 -5.39 6.62
N ALA A 171 -21.30 -5.14 7.93
CA ALA A 171 -22.04 -4.03 8.50
C ALA A 171 -21.53 -2.66 7.99
N GLY A 172 -20.20 -2.51 7.91
CA GLY A 172 -19.57 -1.30 7.36
C GLY A 172 -19.87 -1.13 5.86
N LYS A 173 -19.73 -2.19 5.07
CA LYS A 173 -20.08 -2.16 3.64
C LYS A 173 -21.53 -1.74 3.42
N ALA A 174 -22.48 -2.28 4.18
CA ALA A 174 -23.89 -1.93 4.07
C ALA A 174 -24.14 -0.45 4.45
N GLN A 175 -23.48 0.06 5.51
CA GLN A 175 -23.65 1.44 5.94
C GLN A 175 -23.05 2.45 4.97
N PHE A 176 -21.93 2.12 4.33
CA PHE A 176 -21.18 3.02 3.46
C PHE A 176 -21.26 2.67 1.97
N GLU A 177 -22.21 1.81 1.58
CA GLU A 177 -22.38 1.33 0.21
C GLU A 177 -22.34 2.47 -0.84
N GLY A 178 -21.52 2.27 -1.87
CA GLY A 178 -21.37 3.22 -2.98
C GLY A 178 -20.70 4.55 -2.62
N ARG A 179 -20.16 4.70 -1.39
CA ARG A 179 -19.53 5.95 -0.92
C ARG A 179 -18.05 5.81 -0.62
N ILE A 180 -17.66 4.72 0.01
CA ILE A 180 -16.26 4.33 0.29
C ILE A 180 -16.15 2.81 0.18
N ASP A 181 -14.93 2.32 0.00
CA ASP A 181 -14.63 0.89 0.03
C ASP A 181 -14.22 0.44 1.44
N LEU A 182 -14.84 -0.65 1.92
CA LEU A 182 -14.40 -1.36 3.11
C LEU A 182 -14.06 -2.80 2.73
N TYR A 183 -12.88 -3.27 3.12
CA TYR A 183 -12.45 -4.65 2.89
C TYR A 183 -11.48 -5.14 3.96
N PRO A 184 -11.46 -6.47 4.25
CA PRO A 184 -10.49 -7.03 5.16
C PRO A 184 -9.10 -7.07 4.48
N SER A 185 -8.07 -6.61 5.16
CA SER A 185 -6.66 -6.68 4.69
C SER A 185 -5.81 -7.65 5.51
N SER A 186 -6.30 -8.08 6.65
CA SER A 186 -5.69 -9.12 7.48
C SER A 186 -6.76 -9.79 8.36
N PRO A 187 -6.43 -10.83 9.12
CA PRO A 187 -7.40 -11.44 10.03
C PRO A 187 -8.04 -10.47 11.03
N PHE A 188 -7.39 -9.37 11.35
CA PHE A 188 -7.80 -8.41 12.40
C PHE A 188 -7.90 -6.97 11.90
N PHE A 189 -7.79 -6.71 10.59
CA PHE A 189 -7.89 -5.37 10.01
C PHE A 189 -8.97 -5.28 8.94
N ILE A 190 -9.73 -4.16 8.97
CA ILE A 190 -10.63 -3.73 7.92
C ILE A 190 -10.18 -2.34 7.48
N GLU A 191 -9.85 -2.19 6.21
CA GLU A 191 -9.49 -0.90 5.62
C GLU A 191 -10.74 -0.17 5.17
N ALA A 192 -10.81 1.13 5.48
CA ALA A 192 -11.79 2.07 4.95
C ALA A 192 -11.05 3.10 4.09
N VAL A 193 -11.33 3.07 2.79
CA VAL A 193 -10.61 3.86 1.77
C VAL A 193 -11.57 4.52 0.79
N PRO A 194 -11.16 5.56 0.05
CA PRO A 194 -11.95 6.11 -1.05
C PRO A 194 -12.29 5.04 -2.09
N LEU A 195 -13.45 5.16 -2.74
CA LEU A 195 -13.86 4.25 -3.80
C LEU A 195 -12.80 4.08 -4.88
N GLY A 196 -12.53 2.82 -5.27
CA GLY A 196 -11.64 2.49 -6.37
C GLY A 196 -10.16 2.87 -6.12
N VAL A 197 -9.71 2.81 -4.87
CA VAL A 197 -8.28 2.81 -4.56
C VAL A 197 -7.70 1.45 -4.94
N ALA A 198 -6.75 1.46 -5.88
CA ALA A 198 -6.07 0.25 -6.33
C ALA A 198 -4.69 0.60 -6.89
N LYS A 199 -3.74 -0.34 -6.82
CA LYS A 199 -2.36 -0.11 -7.26
C LYS A 199 -2.28 0.20 -8.77
N ASP A 200 -3.09 -0.44 -9.62
CA ASP A 200 -3.14 -0.19 -11.06
C ASP A 200 -3.61 1.21 -11.41
N ALA A 201 -4.68 1.70 -10.76
CA ALA A 201 -5.22 3.03 -11.02
C ALA A 201 -4.20 4.14 -10.74
N SER A 202 -3.48 4.03 -9.62
CA SER A 202 -2.45 5.00 -9.26
C SER A 202 -1.18 4.87 -10.12
N LEU A 203 -0.78 3.65 -10.51
CA LEU A 203 0.30 3.43 -11.48
C LEU A 203 -0.06 4.00 -12.86
N GLY A 204 -1.30 3.85 -13.30
CA GLY A 204 -1.80 4.49 -14.53
C GLY A 204 -1.61 6.00 -14.49
N ALA A 205 -2.05 6.66 -13.42
CA ALA A 205 -1.86 8.10 -13.23
C ALA A 205 -0.38 8.52 -13.19
N LEU A 206 0.50 7.71 -12.58
CA LEU A 206 1.94 7.95 -12.60
C LEU A 206 2.50 7.85 -14.03
N LEU A 207 2.12 6.82 -14.77
CA LEU A 207 2.57 6.63 -16.16
C LEU A 207 2.13 7.79 -17.07
N ASP A 208 0.86 8.22 -16.95
CA ASP A 208 0.33 9.37 -17.69
C ASP A 208 1.15 10.64 -17.40
N ARG A 209 1.47 10.91 -16.15
CA ARG A 209 2.31 12.05 -15.73
C ARG A 209 3.73 11.97 -16.32
N MET A 210 4.25 10.76 -16.53
CA MET A 210 5.57 10.52 -17.13
C MET A 210 5.53 10.47 -18.67
N GLY A 211 4.37 10.59 -19.31
CA GLY A 211 4.19 10.41 -20.75
C GLY A 211 4.46 8.97 -21.21
N LEU A 212 4.20 8.00 -20.36
CA LEU A 212 4.40 6.57 -20.59
C LEU A 212 3.07 5.83 -20.71
N THR A 213 3.14 4.57 -21.16
CA THR A 213 1.98 3.68 -21.24
C THR A 213 2.22 2.41 -20.41
N ARG A 214 1.18 1.59 -20.23
CA ARG A 214 1.28 0.33 -19.49
C ARG A 214 2.36 -0.61 -20.02
N GLU A 215 2.68 -0.53 -21.31
CA GLU A 215 3.73 -1.32 -21.95
C GLU A 215 5.13 -0.99 -21.44
N ASN A 216 5.30 0.18 -20.82
CA ASN A 216 6.55 0.61 -20.20
C ASN A 216 6.68 0.18 -18.73
N LEU A 217 5.64 -0.46 -18.17
CA LEU A 217 5.57 -0.90 -16.78
C LEU A 217 5.88 -2.40 -16.67
N MET A 218 6.79 -2.74 -15.75
CA MET A 218 6.90 -4.06 -15.16
C MET A 218 6.39 -3.98 -13.72
N ALA A 219 5.52 -4.91 -13.30
CA ALA A 219 5.00 -4.98 -11.93
C ALA A 219 5.23 -6.37 -11.36
N CYS A 220 5.75 -6.44 -10.13
CA CYS A 220 5.99 -7.69 -9.40
C CYS A 220 5.22 -7.68 -8.08
N GLY A 221 4.60 -8.81 -7.72
CA GLY A 221 3.82 -8.95 -6.50
C GLY A 221 3.45 -10.40 -6.22
N ASP A 222 2.86 -10.64 -5.05
CA ASP A 222 2.45 -11.98 -4.59
C ASP A 222 1.05 -12.01 -3.96
N GLY A 223 0.57 -10.91 -3.39
CA GLY A 223 -0.71 -10.83 -2.71
C GLY A 223 -1.90 -10.46 -3.63
N LEU A 224 -3.12 -10.71 -3.16
CA LEU A 224 -4.34 -10.36 -3.90
C LEU A 224 -4.45 -8.86 -4.22
N ASN A 225 -3.89 -8.00 -3.36
CA ASN A 225 -3.81 -6.55 -3.57
C ASN A 225 -2.86 -6.14 -4.72
N ASP A 226 -2.02 -7.08 -5.22
CA ASP A 226 -1.11 -6.87 -6.35
C ASP A 226 -1.72 -7.29 -7.67
N ARG A 227 -2.77 -8.11 -7.63
CA ARG A 227 -3.37 -8.69 -8.82
C ARG A 227 -3.68 -7.63 -9.87
N SER A 228 -4.28 -6.52 -9.47
CA SER A 228 -4.67 -5.45 -10.41
C SER A 228 -3.47 -4.80 -11.09
N MET A 229 -2.38 -4.53 -10.37
CA MET A 229 -1.17 -3.94 -10.98
C MET A 229 -0.43 -4.93 -11.89
N ILE A 230 -0.45 -6.23 -11.55
CA ILE A 230 0.18 -7.29 -12.36
C ILE A 230 -0.60 -7.48 -13.68
N GLU A 231 -1.93 -7.50 -13.63
CA GLU A 231 -2.80 -7.61 -14.80
C GLU A 231 -2.72 -6.35 -15.69
N PHE A 232 -2.59 -5.17 -15.08
CA PHE A 232 -2.47 -3.89 -15.77
C PHE A 232 -1.14 -3.74 -16.52
N ALA A 233 -0.03 -4.17 -15.93
CA ALA A 233 1.31 -3.94 -16.46
C ALA A 233 1.54 -4.59 -17.84
N GLY A 234 2.39 -3.98 -18.66
CA GLY A 234 2.87 -4.59 -19.90
C GLY A 234 3.68 -5.88 -19.64
N VAL A 235 4.34 -5.96 -18.48
CA VAL A 235 5.00 -7.18 -17.98
C VAL A 235 4.59 -7.39 -16.52
N GLY A 236 3.58 -8.21 -16.29
CA GLY A 236 3.16 -8.64 -14.97
C GLY A 236 3.93 -9.87 -14.51
N VAL A 237 4.48 -9.83 -13.30
CA VAL A 237 5.30 -10.89 -12.72
C VAL A 237 4.71 -11.31 -11.38
N ALA A 238 4.31 -12.56 -11.25
CA ALA A 238 3.94 -13.15 -9.98
C ALA A 238 5.15 -13.86 -9.35
N MET A 239 5.30 -13.71 -8.05
CA MET A 239 6.30 -14.45 -7.29
C MET A 239 5.88 -15.92 -7.16
N GLN A 240 6.82 -16.83 -6.90
CA GLN A 240 6.53 -18.26 -6.72
C GLN A 240 5.60 -18.51 -5.52
N ASN A 241 5.76 -17.73 -4.45
CA ASN A 241 4.91 -17.76 -3.26
C ASN A 241 3.57 -17.03 -3.46
N ALA A 242 3.31 -16.47 -4.63
CA ALA A 242 2.07 -15.70 -4.89
C ALA A 242 0.81 -16.56 -4.77
N GLU A 243 -0.28 -15.90 -4.43
CA GLU A 243 -1.63 -16.49 -4.50
C GLU A 243 -1.95 -16.99 -5.92
N ASP A 244 -2.67 -18.10 -6.04
CA ASP A 244 -3.00 -18.69 -7.34
C ASP A 244 -3.74 -17.72 -8.27
N ALA A 245 -4.63 -16.88 -7.72
CA ALA A 245 -5.34 -15.86 -8.47
C ALA A 245 -4.42 -14.76 -9.05
N VAL A 246 -3.25 -14.54 -8.43
CA VAL A 246 -2.22 -13.61 -8.92
C VAL A 246 -1.38 -14.28 -10.00
N LYS A 247 -1.00 -15.54 -9.81
CA LYS A 247 -0.28 -16.32 -10.82
C LYS A 247 -1.05 -16.45 -12.14
N GLN A 248 -2.38 -16.57 -12.08
CA GLN A 248 -3.24 -16.72 -13.27
C GLN A 248 -3.23 -15.49 -14.19
N VAL A 249 -2.99 -14.28 -13.69
CA VAL A 249 -2.97 -13.05 -14.48
C VAL A 249 -1.56 -12.58 -14.87
N ALA A 250 -0.54 -13.22 -14.34
CA ALA A 250 0.85 -12.84 -14.58
C ALA A 250 1.37 -13.34 -15.95
N CYS A 251 2.23 -12.54 -16.57
CA CYS A 251 2.97 -12.94 -17.77
C CYS A 251 4.14 -13.89 -17.46
N LEU A 252 4.74 -13.73 -16.28
CA LEU A 252 5.92 -14.45 -15.82
C LEU A 252 5.74 -14.91 -14.37
N LEU A 253 6.30 -16.07 -14.05
CA LEU A 253 6.52 -16.53 -12.69
C LEU A 253 7.99 -16.34 -12.34
N TYR A 254 8.26 -15.76 -11.17
CA TYR A 254 9.62 -15.49 -10.71
C TYR A 254 9.90 -16.10 -9.35
N THR A 255 11.02 -16.83 -9.27
CA THR A 255 11.61 -17.29 -8.01
C THR A 255 12.68 -16.29 -7.61
N SER A 256 12.47 -15.54 -6.51
CA SER A 256 13.51 -14.69 -5.94
C SER A 256 14.30 -15.44 -4.89
N ASP A 257 15.57 -15.04 -4.69
CA ASP A 257 16.36 -15.51 -3.54
C ASP A 257 15.78 -14.97 -2.20
N ALA A 258 14.74 -14.15 -2.25
CA ALA A 258 14.02 -13.69 -1.07
C ALA A 258 13.10 -14.78 -0.47
N ALA A 259 12.83 -15.85 -1.23
CA ALA A 259 11.99 -16.97 -0.80
C ALA A 259 12.79 -18.19 -0.30
N ASP A 260 14.12 -18.12 -0.26
CA ASP A 260 15.02 -19.18 0.24
C ASP A 260 15.59 -18.83 1.61
#